data_7f1a02f54076a863646eca3c4db6456e
#
_entry.id   7f1a02f54076a863646eca3c4db6456e
#
_cell.length_a   1.000
_cell.length_b   1.000
_cell.length_c   1.000
_cell.angle_alpha   90.00
_cell.angle_beta   90.00
_cell.angle_gamma   90.00
#
_symmetry.space_group_name_H-M   'P 1'
#
loop_
_entity.id
_entity.type
_entity.pdbx_description
1 polymer ?
#
loop_
_entity_poly.entity_id
_entity_poly.type
_entity_poly.pdbx_seq_one_letter_code
_entity_poly.pdbx_strand_id
1 'polypeptide(L)'
;MGQISVKKNVGGIEGLCVITPAVHGDNRGYFMETYNENDMKEAGINIRFVQDNQSASIKGVLRGLHRQINYPQAKLVRVIKGSVFDVAVDMRENSPTYLKWYGVELTESNKKQFLIPKGFAHGFLVLSDYAEFCYKVDDFFHPNDECGIAYNDPTINIEWPISDGMELILSEKDKALKPLK
;
A
#
# COMPACT_ATOMS: atom_id res chain seq x y z
N MET A 1 -14.53 9.04 -21.03
CA MET A 1 -14.65 9.44 -19.61
C MET A 1 -13.87 8.44 -18.82
N GLY A 2 -12.84 8.88 -18.06
CA GLY A 2 -12.01 7.97 -17.27
C GLY A 2 -12.82 7.24 -16.21
N GLN A 3 -12.52 5.96 -16.03
CA GLN A 3 -13.18 5.10 -15.03
C GLN A 3 -12.55 5.25 -13.64
N ILE A 4 -11.64 6.21 -13.45
CA ILE A 4 -10.93 6.43 -12.19
C ILE A 4 -10.91 7.89 -11.78
N SER A 5 -10.91 8.16 -10.48
CA SER A 5 -10.59 9.45 -9.88
C SER A 5 -9.25 9.32 -9.14
N VAL A 6 -8.32 10.25 -9.37
CA VAL A 6 -6.96 10.19 -8.80
C VAL A 6 -6.69 11.43 -7.95
N LYS A 7 -6.41 11.20 -6.66
CA LYS A 7 -5.83 12.21 -5.77
C LYS A 7 -4.32 12.02 -5.75
N LYS A 8 -3.60 12.95 -6.40
CA LYS A 8 -2.13 12.92 -6.49
C LYS A 8 -1.48 13.58 -5.29
N ASN A 9 -0.25 13.17 -5.00
CA ASN A 9 0.63 13.74 -3.99
C ASN A 9 -0.05 13.82 -2.61
N VAL A 10 -0.76 12.75 -2.24
CA VAL A 10 -1.43 12.68 -0.94
C VAL A 10 -0.43 12.83 0.21
N GLY A 11 -0.83 13.51 1.28
CA GLY A 11 0.07 13.87 2.37
C GLY A 11 1.18 14.88 2.00
N GLY A 12 1.09 15.52 0.82
CA GLY A 12 2.16 16.38 0.29
C GLY A 12 3.40 15.62 -0.17
N ILE A 13 3.29 14.30 -0.34
CA ILE A 13 4.40 13.43 -0.75
C ILE A 13 4.29 13.14 -2.24
N GLU A 14 5.28 13.58 -3.00
CA GLU A 14 5.29 13.46 -4.46
C GLU A 14 5.21 12.01 -4.92
N GLY A 15 4.26 11.76 -5.83
CA GLY A 15 4.03 10.48 -6.50
C GLY A 15 3.08 9.54 -5.77
N LEU A 16 2.80 9.73 -4.46
CA LEU A 16 1.76 8.95 -3.78
C LEU A 16 0.38 9.34 -4.31
N CYS A 17 -0.43 8.34 -4.71
CA CYS A 17 -1.78 8.61 -5.21
C CYS A 17 -2.82 7.69 -4.55
N VAL A 18 -3.96 8.26 -4.21
CA VAL A 18 -5.16 7.49 -3.88
C VAL A 18 -6.07 7.50 -5.10
N ILE A 19 -6.39 6.31 -5.59
CA ILE A 19 -7.19 6.08 -6.80
C ILE A 19 -8.52 5.48 -6.37
N THR A 20 -9.61 6.03 -6.91
CA THR A 20 -10.95 5.51 -6.69
C THR A 20 -11.55 5.13 -8.04
N PRO A 21 -11.77 3.83 -8.32
CA PRO A 21 -12.41 3.38 -9.56
C PRO A 21 -13.91 3.74 -9.56
N ALA A 22 -14.48 3.91 -10.74
CA ALA A 22 -15.92 3.95 -10.91
C ALA A 22 -16.51 2.57 -10.63
N VAL A 23 -17.57 2.54 -9.82
CA VAL A 23 -18.30 1.31 -9.46
C VAL A 23 -19.69 1.38 -10.06
N HIS A 24 -20.04 0.41 -10.89
CA HIS A 24 -21.34 0.29 -11.57
C HIS A 24 -22.13 -0.82 -10.89
N GLY A 25 -23.16 -0.47 -10.12
CA GLY A 25 -23.97 -1.41 -9.36
C GLY A 25 -25.40 -1.51 -9.86
N ASP A 26 -26.00 -2.70 -9.74
CA ASP A 26 -27.43 -2.98 -9.95
C ASP A 26 -27.91 -4.07 -8.98
N ASN A 27 -29.14 -4.58 -9.17
CA ASN A 27 -29.73 -5.62 -8.31
C ASN A 27 -29.01 -6.99 -8.36
N ARG A 28 -28.03 -7.18 -9.22
CA ARG A 28 -27.21 -8.40 -9.32
C ARG A 28 -25.87 -8.26 -8.58
N GLY A 29 -25.47 -7.01 -8.21
CA GLY A 29 -24.18 -6.72 -7.61
C GLY A 29 -23.51 -5.51 -8.26
N TYR A 30 -22.18 -5.56 -8.44
CA TYR A 30 -21.44 -4.46 -9.04
C TYR A 30 -20.37 -4.96 -10.03
N PHE A 31 -20.00 -4.06 -10.94
CA PHE A 31 -18.84 -4.18 -11.81
C PHE A 31 -17.94 -2.96 -11.63
N MET A 32 -16.62 -3.14 -11.68
CA MET A 32 -15.65 -2.07 -11.76
C MET A 32 -14.39 -2.55 -12.49
N GLU A 33 -13.73 -1.65 -13.20
CA GLU A 33 -12.37 -1.89 -13.67
C GLU A 33 -11.40 -1.63 -12.52
N THR A 34 -10.68 -2.66 -12.12
CA THR A 34 -9.68 -2.52 -11.03
C THR A 34 -8.35 -1.98 -11.52
N TYR A 35 -8.09 -2.09 -12.81
CA TYR A 35 -6.94 -1.55 -13.49
C TYR A 35 -7.24 -1.40 -14.98
N ASN A 36 -6.94 -0.24 -15.52
CA ASN A 36 -6.98 0.04 -16.96
C ASN A 36 -5.77 0.91 -17.30
N GLU A 37 -4.88 0.39 -18.17
CA GLU A 37 -3.64 1.06 -18.52
C GLU A 37 -3.87 2.43 -19.16
N ASN A 38 -4.92 2.56 -19.98
CA ASN A 38 -5.23 3.83 -20.66
C ASN A 38 -5.68 4.89 -19.66
N ASP A 39 -6.59 4.54 -18.72
CA ASP A 39 -7.03 5.46 -17.67
C ASP A 39 -5.86 5.91 -16.77
N MET A 40 -4.94 4.99 -16.45
CA MET A 40 -3.73 5.33 -15.71
C MET A 40 -2.83 6.29 -16.49
N LYS A 41 -2.62 6.05 -17.78
CA LYS A 41 -1.85 6.94 -18.67
C LYS A 41 -2.51 8.32 -18.82
N GLU A 42 -3.81 8.39 -19.00
CA GLU A 42 -4.57 9.65 -19.05
C GLU A 42 -4.44 10.43 -17.73
N ALA A 43 -4.39 9.72 -16.60
CA ALA A 43 -4.10 10.31 -15.31
C ALA A 43 -2.61 10.68 -15.11
N GLY A 44 -1.75 10.45 -16.09
CA GLY A 44 -0.30 10.72 -16.04
C GLY A 44 0.48 9.71 -15.21
N ILE A 45 -0.06 8.50 -15.02
CA ILE A 45 0.59 7.38 -14.33
C ILE A 45 1.09 6.39 -15.37
N ASN A 46 2.37 6.48 -15.74
CA ASN A 46 3.00 5.65 -16.78
C ASN A 46 3.81 4.50 -16.17
N ILE A 47 3.13 3.60 -15.45
CA ILE A 47 3.74 2.45 -14.80
C ILE A 47 3.22 1.18 -15.47
N ARG A 48 4.14 0.31 -15.92
CA ARG A 48 3.80 -1.02 -16.45
C ARG A 48 3.93 -2.05 -15.33
N PHE A 49 2.82 -2.61 -14.89
CA PHE A 49 2.82 -3.69 -13.91
C PHE A 49 3.09 -5.04 -14.57
N VAL A 50 3.92 -5.85 -13.91
CA VAL A 50 4.41 -7.15 -14.44
C VAL A 50 4.09 -8.34 -13.55
N GLN A 51 3.68 -8.11 -12.30
CA GLN A 51 3.32 -9.16 -11.35
C GLN A 51 2.12 -8.72 -10.52
N ASP A 52 1.24 -9.65 -10.21
CA ASP A 52 0.05 -9.45 -9.37
C ASP A 52 0.08 -10.44 -8.21
N ASN A 53 -0.14 -9.94 -7.00
CA ASN A 53 -0.03 -10.72 -5.77
C ASN A 53 -1.32 -10.61 -4.95
N GLN A 54 -1.62 -11.68 -4.21
CA GLN A 54 -2.72 -11.69 -3.24
C GLN A 54 -2.26 -12.31 -1.94
N SER A 55 -2.72 -11.74 -0.82
CA SER A 55 -2.54 -12.31 0.51
C SER A 55 -3.83 -12.22 1.31
N ALA A 56 -3.98 -13.11 2.27
CA ALA A 56 -5.07 -13.08 3.24
C ALA A 56 -4.47 -13.03 4.66
N SER A 57 -5.14 -12.31 5.56
CA SER A 57 -4.66 -12.11 6.91
C SER A 57 -5.82 -11.84 7.88
N ILE A 58 -5.65 -12.22 9.13
CA ILE A 58 -6.60 -11.96 10.21
C ILE A 58 -6.29 -10.63 10.91
N LYS A 59 -7.23 -10.15 11.72
CA LYS A 59 -7.11 -8.91 12.49
C LYS A 59 -5.83 -8.84 13.30
N GLY A 60 -5.22 -7.67 13.34
CA GLY A 60 -3.97 -7.41 14.06
C GLY A 60 -2.70 -7.84 13.32
N VAL A 61 -2.81 -8.56 12.20
CA VAL A 61 -1.63 -8.83 11.38
C VAL A 61 -1.09 -7.52 10.81
N LEU A 62 0.18 -7.24 11.12
CA LEU A 62 0.94 -6.15 10.56
C LEU A 62 2.07 -6.72 9.72
N ARG A 63 2.16 -6.30 8.46
CA ARG A 63 3.22 -6.67 7.53
C ARG A 63 4.01 -5.42 7.12
N GLY A 64 5.32 -5.48 7.23
CA GLY A 64 6.20 -4.39 6.83
C GLY A 64 7.01 -3.78 7.98
N LEU A 65 7.70 -2.68 7.74
CA LEU A 65 7.79 -1.95 6.47
C LEU A 65 8.81 -2.60 5.54
N HIS A 66 8.44 -2.90 4.31
CA HIS A 66 9.31 -3.59 3.36
C HIS A 66 9.61 -2.75 2.11
N ARG A 67 10.82 -2.88 1.58
CA ARG A 67 11.23 -2.36 0.26
C ARG A 67 12.32 -3.23 -0.36
N GLN A 68 12.52 -3.11 -1.66
CA GLN A 68 13.70 -3.59 -2.38
C GLN A 68 14.59 -2.38 -2.70
N ILE A 69 15.92 -2.53 -2.62
CA ILE A 69 16.88 -1.44 -2.79
C ILE A 69 17.36 -1.35 -4.24
N ASN A 70 17.88 -2.45 -4.78
CA ASN A 70 18.45 -2.49 -6.12
C ASN A 70 17.39 -2.71 -7.22
N TYR A 71 16.28 -3.35 -6.84
CA TYR A 71 15.12 -3.62 -7.70
C TYR A 71 13.84 -3.01 -7.10
N PRO A 72 13.79 -1.67 -6.89
CA PRO A 72 12.67 -1.05 -6.22
C PRO A 72 11.39 -1.23 -7.02
N GLN A 73 10.30 -1.52 -6.31
CA GLN A 73 8.99 -1.76 -6.89
C GLN A 73 8.04 -0.58 -6.64
N ALA A 74 7.37 -0.12 -7.69
CA ALA A 74 6.13 0.62 -7.53
C ALA A 74 4.99 -0.39 -7.26
N LYS A 75 4.03 0.00 -6.41
CA LYS A 75 2.93 -0.88 -5.99
C LYS A 75 1.59 -0.19 -6.19
N LEU A 76 0.63 -0.92 -6.73
CA LEU A 76 -0.79 -0.52 -6.75
C LEU A 76 -1.56 -1.51 -5.89
N VAL A 77 -1.94 -1.06 -4.70
CA VAL A 77 -2.54 -1.94 -3.67
C VAL A 77 -4.03 -1.67 -3.51
N ARG A 78 -4.79 -2.70 -3.14
CA ARG A 78 -6.23 -2.63 -2.85
C ARG A 78 -6.68 -3.75 -1.93
N VAL A 79 -7.82 -3.56 -1.29
CA VAL A 79 -8.51 -4.58 -0.48
C VAL A 79 -9.70 -5.13 -1.24
N ILE A 80 -9.80 -6.46 -1.35
CA ILE A 80 -10.96 -7.14 -1.94
C ILE A 80 -12.02 -7.39 -0.87
N LYS A 81 -11.60 -7.83 0.32
CA LYS A 81 -12.46 -8.14 1.46
C LYS A 81 -11.86 -7.58 2.74
N GLY A 82 -12.73 -7.06 3.61
CA GLY A 82 -12.33 -6.47 4.88
C GLY A 82 -11.73 -5.08 4.77
N SER A 83 -10.83 -4.74 5.69
CA SER A 83 -10.19 -3.43 5.78
C SER A 83 -8.76 -3.52 6.31
N VAL A 84 -7.91 -2.63 5.80
CA VAL A 84 -6.55 -2.43 6.29
C VAL A 84 -6.23 -0.94 6.41
N PHE A 85 -5.30 -0.59 7.30
CA PHE A 85 -4.61 0.69 7.26
C PHE A 85 -3.28 0.49 6.54
N ASP A 86 -3.16 1.07 5.36
CA ASP A 86 -2.01 0.92 4.46
C ASP A 86 -1.11 2.14 4.54
N VAL A 87 0.20 1.93 4.69
CA VAL A 87 1.19 2.98 4.95
C VAL A 87 2.33 2.91 3.96
N ALA A 88 2.68 4.06 3.40
CA ALA A 88 3.89 4.27 2.61
C ALA A 88 4.79 5.32 3.25
N VAL A 89 6.09 5.02 3.34
CA VAL A 89 7.13 5.91 3.89
C VAL A 89 8.09 6.29 2.77
N ASP A 90 8.32 7.58 2.56
CA ASP A 90 9.28 8.06 1.56
C ASP A 90 10.71 7.78 2.01
N MET A 91 11.38 6.87 1.31
CA MET A 91 12.77 6.48 1.59
C MET A 91 13.77 7.05 0.56
N ARG A 92 13.35 8.02 -0.23
CA ARG A 92 14.18 8.69 -1.23
C ARG A 92 15.01 9.78 -0.55
N GLU A 93 16.30 9.55 -0.33
CA GLU A 93 17.20 10.42 0.45
C GLU A 93 17.23 11.88 -0.02
N ASN A 94 17.05 12.12 -1.33
CA ASN A 94 17.02 13.47 -1.90
C ASN A 94 15.62 14.08 -1.96
N SER A 95 14.61 13.42 -1.41
CA SER A 95 13.23 13.93 -1.39
C SER A 95 13.05 14.97 -0.28
N PRO A 96 12.33 16.06 -0.51
CA PRO A 96 11.95 17.01 0.54
C PRO A 96 11.01 16.37 1.58
N THR A 97 10.48 15.19 1.28
CA THR A 97 9.61 14.42 2.16
C THR A 97 10.27 13.13 2.67
N TYR A 98 11.61 13.06 2.64
CA TYR A 98 12.34 11.92 3.19
C TYR A 98 11.89 11.60 4.62
N LEU A 99 11.63 10.31 4.89
CA LEU A 99 11.06 9.75 6.14
C LEU A 99 9.64 10.21 6.50
N LYS A 100 9.00 11.06 5.70
CA LYS A 100 7.56 11.32 5.88
C LYS A 100 6.75 10.12 5.41
N TRP A 101 5.64 9.89 6.09
CA TRP A 101 4.72 8.82 5.76
C TRP A 101 3.31 9.34 5.48
N TYR A 102 2.56 8.53 4.76
CA TYR A 102 1.13 8.72 4.57
C TYR A 102 0.41 7.38 4.74
N GLY A 103 -0.67 7.39 5.51
CA GLY A 103 -1.53 6.25 5.74
C GLY A 103 -2.92 6.45 5.16
N VAL A 104 -3.51 5.38 4.65
CA VAL A 104 -4.87 5.39 4.10
C VAL A 104 -5.60 4.11 4.46
N GLU A 105 -6.86 4.24 4.86
CA GLU A 105 -7.72 3.09 5.04
C GLU A 105 -8.25 2.60 3.68
N LEU A 106 -7.96 1.33 3.37
CA LEU A 106 -8.44 0.62 2.18
C LEU A 106 -9.44 -0.44 2.64
N THR A 107 -10.63 -0.42 2.04
CA THR A 107 -11.71 -1.33 2.43
C THR A 107 -12.43 -1.92 1.22
N GLU A 108 -13.10 -3.07 1.43
CA GLU A 108 -14.00 -3.64 0.44
C GLU A 108 -15.15 -2.71 0.03
N SER A 109 -15.54 -1.76 0.91
CA SER A 109 -16.63 -0.83 0.66
C SER A 109 -16.18 0.44 -0.05
N ASN A 110 -15.03 1.02 0.34
CA ASN A 110 -14.54 2.27 -0.27
C ASN A 110 -13.88 2.08 -1.63
N LYS A 111 -13.51 0.84 -1.98
CA LYS A 111 -12.88 0.45 -3.26
C LYS A 111 -11.62 1.24 -3.62
N LYS A 112 -11.08 2.00 -2.68
CA LYS A 112 -9.85 2.79 -2.91
C LYS A 112 -8.67 1.88 -3.20
N GLN A 113 -7.77 2.41 -4.00
CA GLN A 113 -6.46 1.82 -4.28
C GLN A 113 -5.39 2.84 -3.91
N PHE A 114 -4.24 2.36 -3.49
CA PHE A 114 -3.11 3.22 -3.15
C PHE A 114 -1.94 2.92 -4.08
N LEU A 115 -1.51 3.93 -4.82
CA LEU A 115 -0.33 3.87 -5.67
C LEU A 115 0.87 4.40 -4.91
N ILE A 116 1.85 3.54 -4.75
CA ILE A 116 3.10 3.79 -4.03
C ILE A 116 4.24 3.69 -5.05
N PRO A 117 4.96 4.78 -5.35
CA PRO A 117 6.08 4.78 -6.30
C PRO A 117 7.27 3.95 -5.82
N LYS A 118 8.27 3.79 -6.72
CA LYS A 118 9.58 3.27 -6.33
C LYS A 118 10.26 4.15 -5.29
N GLY A 119 11.06 3.53 -4.42
CA GLY A 119 11.80 4.25 -3.38
C GLY A 119 11.03 4.47 -2.08
N PHE A 120 9.88 3.81 -1.92
CA PHE A 120 9.12 3.82 -0.67
C PHE A 120 9.26 2.52 0.10
N ALA A 121 9.20 2.59 1.43
CA ALA A 121 8.90 1.44 2.27
C ALA A 121 7.39 1.35 2.46
N HIS A 122 6.85 0.14 2.51
CA HIS A 122 5.43 -0.14 2.52
C HIS A 122 5.06 -1.18 3.58
N GLY A 123 3.93 -0.97 4.23
CA GLY A 123 3.37 -1.93 5.17
C GLY A 123 1.88 -1.67 5.41
N PHE A 124 1.20 -2.61 6.04
CA PHE A 124 -0.21 -2.45 6.39
C PHE A 124 -0.57 -3.19 7.68
N LEU A 125 -1.60 -2.69 8.36
CA LEU A 125 -2.25 -3.30 9.52
C LEU A 125 -3.67 -3.72 9.15
N VAL A 126 -4.03 -4.97 9.45
CA VAL A 126 -5.39 -5.50 9.25
C VAL A 126 -6.31 -5.02 10.38
N LEU A 127 -7.39 -4.34 10.01
CA LEU A 127 -8.36 -3.75 10.95
C LEU A 127 -9.61 -4.60 11.16
N SER A 128 -10.08 -5.29 10.12
CA SER A 128 -11.22 -6.20 10.17
C SER A 128 -10.82 -7.60 10.63
N ASP A 129 -11.78 -8.44 11.01
CA ASP A 129 -11.51 -9.82 11.46
C ASP A 129 -10.75 -10.64 10.42
N TYR A 130 -10.95 -10.32 9.14
CA TYR A 130 -10.26 -10.93 8.00
C TYR A 130 -10.13 -9.92 6.86
N ALA A 131 -9.01 -9.92 6.17
CA ALA A 131 -8.81 -9.11 4.97
C ALA A 131 -8.12 -9.88 3.85
N GLU A 132 -8.56 -9.64 2.61
CA GLU A 132 -7.87 -10.05 1.38
C GLU A 132 -7.29 -8.82 0.70
N PHE A 133 -5.97 -8.85 0.52
CA PHE A 133 -5.15 -7.75 0.04
C PHE A 133 -4.47 -8.14 -1.27
N CYS A 134 -4.69 -7.34 -2.31
CA CYS A 134 -4.10 -7.53 -3.63
C CYS A 134 -3.22 -6.36 -4.01
N TYR A 135 -2.13 -6.65 -4.72
CA TYR A 135 -1.27 -5.59 -5.22
C TYR A 135 -0.52 -5.98 -6.50
N LYS A 136 -0.46 -5.04 -7.43
CA LYS A 136 0.37 -5.12 -8.63
C LYS A 136 1.70 -4.45 -8.38
N VAL A 137 2.77 -4.98 -8.99
CA VAL A 137 4.12 -4.42 -8.93
C VAL A 137 4.72 -4.31 -10.33
N ASP A 138 5.59 -3.31 -10.52
CA ASP A 138 6.24 -2.99 -11.80
C ASP A 138 7.61 -3.64 -11.98
N ASP A 139 8.04 -4.43 -11.01
CA ASP A 139 9.25 -5.24 -11.07
C ASP A 139 9.04 -6.55 -10.30
N PHE A 140 9.87 -7.56 -10.55
CA PHE A 140 9.73 -8.85 -9.90
C PHE A 140 10.24 -8.82 -8.45
N PHE A 141 9.75 -9.78 -7.66
CA PHE A 141 10.22 -9.96 -6.30
C PHE A 141 11.62 -10.59 -6.29
N HIS A 142 12.56 -9.94 -5.62
CA HIS A 142 13.94 -10.36 -5.41
C HIS A 142 14.18 -10.63 -3.91
N PRO A 143 14.09 -11.89 -3.46
CA PRO A 143 14.17 -12.22 -2.02
C PRO A 143 15.45 -11.74 -1.33
N ASN A 144 16.56 -11.72 -2.07
CA ASN A 144 17.87 -11.31 -1.54
C ASN A 144 18.08 -9.78 -1.53
N ASP A 145 17.16 -9.02 -2.13
CA ASP A 145 17.19 -7.55 -2.18
C ASP A 145 16.19 -6.90 -1.22
N GLU A 146 15.32 -7.72 -0.62
CA GLU A 146 14.32 -7.21 0.30
C GLU A 146 14.95 -6.81 1.64
N CYS A 147 14.64 -5.59 2.05
CA CYS A 147 14.97 -5.05 3.36
C CYS A 147 13.75 -4.37 3.98
N GLY A 148 13.86 -3.99 5.24
CA GLY A 148 12.76 -3.36 5.93
C GLY A 148 13.20 -2.51 7.12
N ILE A 149 12.23 -1.82 7.69
CA ILE A 149 12.35 -0.96 8.87
C ILE A 149 11.31 -1.40 9.88
N ALA A 150 11.64 -1.38 11.15
CA ALA A 150 10.69 -1.71 12.21
C ALA A 150 9.44 -0.83 12.12
N TYR A 151 8.26 -1.44 12.23
CA TYR A 151 6.97 -0.75 12.13
C TYR A 151 6.81 0.38 13.16
N ASN A 152 7.50 0.27 14.29
CA ASN A 152 7.49 1.19 15.42
C ASN A 152 8.76 2.05 15.48
N ASP A 153 9.39 2.32 14.34
CA ASP A 153 10.55 3.20 14.25
C ASP A 153 10.22 4.58 14.85
N PRO A 154 11.00 5.06 15.85
CA PRO A 154 10.70 6.30 16.54
C PRO A 154 10.99 7.56 15.70
N THR A 155 11.80 7.45 14.65
CA THR A 155 12.12 8.57 13.74
C THR A 155 10.98 8.78 12.75
N ILE A 156 10.43 7.69 12.19
CA ILE A 156 9.29 7.71 11.28
C ILE A 156 8.00 8.00 12.05
N ASN A 157 7.85 7.42 13.24
CA ASN A 157 6.75 7.62 14.18
C ASN A 157 5.37 7.45 13.53
N ILE A 158 5.13 6.29 12.91
CA ILE A 158 3.83 5.99 12.29
C ILE A 158 2.75 5.83 13.38
N GLU A 159 1.67 6.57 13.23
CA GLU A 159 0.49 6.46 14.10
C GLU A 159 -0.43 5.32 13.60
N TRP A 160 -0.05 4.08 13.92
CA TRP A 160 -0.88 2.92 13.61
C TRP A 160 -2.18 2.95 14.40
N PRO A 161 -3.35 2.73 13.77
CA PRO A 161 -4.64 2.70 14.46
C PRO A 161 -4.85 1.39 15.24
N ILE A 162 -3.97 1.15 16.21
CA ILE A 162 -4.02 -0.01 17.09
C ILE A 162 -5.05 0.29 18.18
N SER A 163 -6.21 -0.36 18.11
CA SER A 163 -7.26 -0.20 19.13
C SER A 163 -6.90 -0.92 20.43
N ASP A 164 -7.51 -0.45 21.54
CA ASP A 164 -7.36 -1.09 22.83
C ASP A 164 -7.72 -2.59 22.75
N GLY A 165 -6.82 -3.42 23.24
CA GLY A 165 -6.98 -4.88 23.21
C GLY A 165 -6.66 -5.54 21.86
N MET A 166 -6.23 -4.80 20.83
CA MET A 166 -5.76 -5.40 19.59
C MET A 166 -4.38 -6.03 19.81
N GLU A 167 -4.28 -7.34 19.64
CA GLU A 167 -3.00 -8.05 19.61
C GLU A 167 -2.36 -7.90 18.22
N LEU A 168 -1.10 -7.41 18.19
CA LEU A 168 -0.32 -7.34 16.95
C LEU A 168 0.31 -8.69 16.63
N ILE A 169 0.12 -9.13 15.40
CA ILE A 169 0.66 -10.37 14.86
C ILE A 169 1.67 -10.04 13.77
N LEU A 170 2.95 -10.30 14.05
CA LEU A 170 4.05 -10.09 13.12
C LEU A 170 4.72 -11.42 12.77
N SER A 171 5.21 -11.53 11.54
CA SER A 171 6.11 -12.63 11.18
C SER A 171 7.44 -12.52 11.93
N GLU A 172 8.18 -13.63 12.06
CA GLU A 172 9.51 -13.61 12.67
C GLU A 172 10.47 -12.67 11.92
N LYS A 173 10.29 -12.55 10.60
CA LYS A 173 11.02 -11.60 9.77
C LYS A 173 10.71 -10.16 10.16
N ASP A 174 9.43 -9.80 10.31
CA ASP A 174 9.03 -8.43 10.67
C ASP A 174 9.44 -8.07 12.11
N LYS A 175 9.40 -9.03 13.04
CA LYS A 175 9.92 -8.84 14.41
C LYS A 175 11.43 -8.58 14.45
N ALA A 176 12.18 -9.12 13.49
CA ALA A 176 13.63 -8.96 13.41
C ALA A 176 14.06 -7.62 12.77
N LEU A 177 13.13 -6.88 12.15
CA LEU A 177 13.42 -5.57 11.58
C LEU A 177 13.82 -4.58 12.68
N LYS A 178 14.77 -3.71 12.35
CA LYS A 178 15.31 -2.72 13.29
C LYS A 178 14.89 -1.31 12.88
N PRO A 179 14.80 -0.39 13.86
CA PRO A 179 14.68 1.03 13.59
C PRO A 179 15.87 1.54 12.75
N LEU A 180 15.64 2.67 12.10
CA LEU A 180 16.71 3.45 11.47
C LEU A 180 17.77 3.85 12.52
N LYS A 181 19.01 3.96 12.08
CA LYS A 181 20.12 4.39 12.96
C LYS A 181 20.17 5.90 13.03
#